data_2e86243f835b13077213abd7e6d04334
#
_entry.id   2e86243f835b13077213abd7e6d04334
#
_cell.length_a   1.000
_cell.length_b   1.000
_cell.length_c   1.000
_cell.angle_alpha   90.00
_cell.angle_beta   90.00
_cell.angle_gamma   90.00
#
_symmetry.space_group_name_H-M   'P 1'
#
loop_
_entity.id
_entity.type
_entity.pdbx_description
1 polymer ?
#
loop_
_entity_poly.entity_id
_entity_poly.type
_entity_poly.pdbx_seq_one_letter_code
_entity_poly.pdbx_strand_id
1 'polypeptide(L)'
;MELTTDRRLRVRASSLTNVLLTHEHKGMWSLADQPDQLRPGTLTVTKGKAELEVLGHFGPALIPGPGESRRIFDFGDTGEPRRIVGLTAMKESITLEGARVGSFPGDISTYDPPWVLVGKAFGVDEVVAFDEMVVELTDLDAWTRRSGFAHPKHDADLPEDRLAGLFDIEFSRPESIEAELDGGERASIEFEVRHSGWKPVPTSVTVSQTALFTLRFAEPHSLGALARRVGQLRNFFSLAVGRPVSVISVTAHQHDYRRAETNQALPIRLLWEIPHNPEPPENERHPIKMAFTLAELPNGLAESLNAWFGMQERFRPVFDLYFGMRYHPDVFGELRFLAHAQAIESYDRRRRSTGSAIDQRLRATLKQCPKVRANLLRAAGVDLGEFLTAFEDSRNYYTHYTTDPRQNSQARRGVATSRQVVYDVDCVILA
;
A
#
# COMPACT_ATOMS: atom_id res chain seq x y z
N MET A 1 -30.81 -2.19 -36.17
CA MET A 1 -30.37 -3.20 -35.16
C MET A 1 -28.83 -3.12 -35.13
N GLU A 2 -28.33 -2.07 -34.46
CA GLU A 2 -26.91 -1.75 -34.38
C GLU A 2 -26.32 -2.54 -33.20
N LEU A 3 -25.38 -3.42 -33.54
CA LEU A 3 -24.58 -4.18 -32.59
C LEU A 3 -23.55 -3.24 -31.95
N THR A 4 -23.77 -2.90 -30.71
CA THR A 4 -22.89 -2.08 -29.90
C THR A 4 -21.60 -2.84 -29.60
N THR A 5 -20.54 -2.25 -30.01
CA THR A 5 -19.13 -2.52 -30.05
C THR A 5 -18.54 -3.09 -28.73
N ASP A 6 -18.03 -4.30 -28.85
CA ASP A 6 -16.74 -4.85 -28.40
C ASP A 6 -15.93 -4.01 -27.39
N ARG A 7 -16.20 -4.23 -26.07
CA ARG A 7 -15.26 -3.90 -25.01
C ARG A 7 -14.31 -5.10 -24.83
N ARG A 8 -13.21 -5.09 -25.58
CA ARG A 8 -12.15 -6.10 -25.49
C ARG A 8 -11.68 -6.30 -24.05
N LEU A 9 -11.84 -7.51 -23.54
CA LEU A 9 -11.29 -7.99 -22.29
C LEU A 9 -9.77 -7.81 -22.30
N ARG A 10 -9.25 -6.95 -21.45
CA ARG A 10 -7.80 -6.82 -21.24
C ARG A 10 -7.34 -7.99 -20.38
N VAL A 11 -6.60 -8.91 -20.97
CA VAL A 11 -5.85 -9.94 -20.24
C VAL A 11 -4.57 -9.28 -19.73
N ARG A 12 -4.42 -9.12 -18.42
CA ARG A 12 -3.13 -8.79 -17.79
C ARG A 12 -2.51 -10.05 -17.24
N ALA A 13 -1.22 -10.25 -17.53
CA ALA A 13 -0.39 -11.24 -16.86
C ALA A 13 -0.20 -10.78 -15.39
N SER A 14 -0.97 -11.33 -14.47
CA SER A 14 -1.09 -10.87 -13.08
C SER A 14 0.17 -11.08 -12.22
N SER A 15 1.10 -11.95 -12.64
CA SER A 15 2.27 -12.29 -11.83
C SER A 15 3.40 -11.25 -11.83
N LEU A 16 3.51 -10.43 -12.89
CA LEU A 16 4.63 -9.49 -13.05
C LEU A 16 4.42 -8.11 -12.42
N THR A 17 3.28 -7.87 -11.79
CA THR A 17 2.94 -6.57 -11.19
C THR A 17 2.94 -6.56 -9.67
N ASN A 18 3.00 -7.72 -9.03
CA ASN A 18 2.91 -7.83 -7.58
C ASN A 18 4.22 -7.41 -6.90
N VAL A 19 4.17 -6.31 -6.14
CA VAL A 19 5.32 -5.75 -5.41
C VAL A 19 5.86 -6.66 -4.30
N LEU A 20 5.11 -7.68 -3.90
CA LEU A 20 5.46 -8.61 -2.83
C LEU A 20 6.22 -9.85 -3.32
N LEU A 21 6.23 -10.08 -4.64
CA LEU A 21 6.92 -11.23 -5.23
C LEU A 21 8.37 -10.88 -5.57
N THR A 22 9.17 -11.94 -5.77
CA THR A 22 10.52 -11.82 -6.35
C THR A 22 10.42 -11.84 -7.86
N HIS A 23 11.03 -10.85 -8.51
CA HIS A 23 11.11 -10.71 -9.95
C HIS A 23 12.56 -10.67 -10.38
N GLU A 24 12.92 -11.43 -11.41
CA GLU A 24 14.23 -11.36 -12.05
C GLU A 24 14.09 -10.88 -13.50
N HIS A 25 14.89 -9.88 -13.86
CA HIS A 25 14.93 -9.31 -15.20
C HIS A 25 16.37 -9.35 -15.73
N LYS A 26 16.64 -10.30 -16.60
CA LYS A 26 17.93 -10.39 -17.32
C LYS A 26 17.89 -9.51 -18.56
N GLY A 27 18.92 -8.70 -18.77
CA GLY A 27 18.91 -7.76 -19.88
C GLY A 27 20.23 -7.05 -20.10
N MET A 28 20.19 -6.06 -20.99
CA MET A 28 21.27 -5.15 -21.27
C MET A 28 20.95 -3.81 -20.66
N TRP A 29 21.92 -3.24 -19.94
CA TRP A 29 21.76 -2.05 -19.10
C TRP A 29 22.79 -1.01 -19.45
N SER A 30 22.43 0.27 -19.36
CA SER A 30 23.31 1.42 -19.54
C SER A 30 22.89 2.57 -18.62
N LEU A 31 23.79 3.52 -18.38
CA LEU A 31 23.37 4.81 -17.86
C LEU A 31 22.51 5.53 -18.90
N ALA A 32 21.53 6.32 -18.44
CA ALA A 32 20.62 7.04 -19.33
C ALA A 32 21.35 8.11 -20.17
N ASP A 33 22.47 8.65 -19.66
CA ASP A 33 23.37 9.60 -20.35
C ASP A 33 24.42 8.92 -21.22
N GLN A 34 24.56 7.57 -21.15
CA GLN A 34 25.53 6.78 -21.91
C GLN A 34 24.87 5.53 -22.53
N PRO A 35 23.86 5.70 -23.39
CA PRO A 35 23.05 4.59 -23.89
C PRO A 35 23.80 3.54 -24.72
N ASP A 36 24.93 3.94 -25.30
CA ASP A 36 25.79 3.06 -26.12
C ASP A 36 26.69 2.14 -25.26
N GLN A 37 26.84 2.41 -23.97
CA GLN A 37 27.66 1.62 -23.05
C GLN A 37 26.83 0.51 -22.37
N LEU A 38 26.38 -0.43 -23.16
CA LEU A 38 25.57 -1.55 -22.68
C LEU A 38 26.38 -2.54 -21.84
N ARG A 39 25.83 -2.98 -20.71
CA ARG A 39 26.36 -4.05 -19.86
C ARG A 39 25.33 -5.13 -19.66
N PRO A 40 25.67 -6.41 -19.81
CA PRO A 40 24.76 -7.49 -19.44
C PRO A 40 24.60 -7.54 -17.91
N GLY A 41 23.40 -7.77 -17.46
CA GLY A 41 23.14 -7.83 -16.02
C GLY A 41 21.77 -8.42 -15.68
N THR A 42 21.59 -8.63 -14.38
CA THR A 42 20.34 -9.15 -13.80
C THR A 42 19.83 -8.20 -12.74
N LEU A 43 18.64 -7.71 -12.95
CA LEU A 43 17.89 -6.97 -11.93
C LEU A 43 17.05 -7.95 -11.13
N THR A 44 17.24 -8.00 -9.82
CA THR A 44 16.41 -8.76 -8.88
C THR A 44 15.60 -7.78 -8.02
N VAL A 45 14.28 -7.98 -7.97
CA VAL A 45 13.40 -7.19 -7.11
C VAL A 45 12.70 -8.15 -6.15
N THR A 46 12.89 -7.96 -4.85
CA THR A 46 12.27 -8.78 -3.81
C THR A 46 11.52 -7.88 -2.83
N LYS A 47 10.21 -8.02 -2.75
CA LYS A 47 9.32 -7.17 -1.91
C LYS A 47 9.55 -5.67 -2.14
N GLY A 48 9.79 -5.30 -3.40
CA GLY A 48 10.06 -3.93 -3.81
C GLY A 48 11.50 -3.44 -3.63
N LYS A 49 12.33 -4.15 -2.85
CA LYS A 49 13.76 -3.88 -2.78
C LYS A 49 14.44 -4.41 -4.03
N ALA A 50 15.17 -3.57 -4.72
CA ALA A 50 15.80 -3.89 -5.99
C ALA A 50 17.32 -3.86 -5.89
N GLU A 51 17.95 -4.79 -6.60
CA GLU A 51 19.40 -4.84 -6.83
C GLU A 51 19.66 -5.19 -8.29
N LEU A 52 20.46 -4.37 -8.95
CA LEU A 52 20.96 -4.66 -10.29
C LEU A 52 22.41 -5.12 -10.20
N GLU A 53 22.69 -6.34 -10.64
CA GLU A 53 24.03 -6.88 -10.85
C GLU A 53 24.40 -6.75 -12.32
N VAL A 54 25.55 -6.15 -12.65
CA VAL A 54 26.07 -6.04 -14.02
C VAL A 54 27.50 -6.58 -14.11
N LEU A 55 27.83 -7.15 -15.25
CA LEU A 55 29.22 -7.50 -15.61
C LEU A 55 29.95 -6.24 -16.05
N GLY A 56 31.00 -5.87 -15.31
CA GLY A 56 31.69 -4.59 -15.45
C GLY A 56 31.11 -3.51 -14.52
N HIS A 57 31.27 -2.27 -14.91
CA HIS A 57 30.78 -1.11 -14.15
C HIS A 57 30.34 0.02 -15.09
N PHE A 58 29.49 0.91 -14.62
CA PHE A 58 29.17 2.17 -15.29
C PHE A 58 30.09 3.25 -14.74
N GLY A 59 30.85 3.89 -15.61
CA GLY A 59 31.79 4.95 -15.28
C GLY A 59 33.12 4.82 -15.99
N PRO A 60 34.08 5.72 -15.77
CA PRO A 60 35.36 5.66 -16.43
C PRO A 60 36.09 4.36 -16.11
N ALA A 61 36.58 3.68 -17.15
CA ALA A 61 37.39 2.48 -17.00
C ALA A 61 38.59 2.77 -16.08
N LEU A 62 38.84 1.84 -15.16
CA LEU A 62 40.06 1.88 -14.35
C LEU A 62 41.26 1.80 -15.31
N ILE A 63 42.04 2.86 -15.40
CA ILE A 63 43.30 2.86 -16.17
C ILE A 63 44.35 2.23 -15.25
N PRO A 64 44.92 1.05 -15.61
CA PRO A 64 46.05 0.51 -14.87
C PRO A 64 47.24 1.46 -15.07
N GLY A 65 47.70 2.07 -14.01
CA GLY A 65 48.99 2.78 -14.08
C GLY A 65 50.15 1.82 -14.34
N PRO A 66 51.17 2.20 -15.09
CA PRO A 66 52.32 1.35 -15.34
C PRO A 66 53.05 1.05 -14.01
N GLY A 67 52.95 -0.21 -13.55
CA GLY A 67 53.72 -0.73 -12.43
C GLY A 67 53.01 -0.88 -11.08
N GLU A 68 51.72 -0.57 -10.95
CA GLU A 68 50.99 -0.74 -9.71
C GLU A 68 49.73 -1.61 -9.90
N SER A 69 49.64 -2.71 -9.14
CA SER A 69 48.47 -3.56 -9.02
C SER A 69 47.35 -2.93 -8.15
N ARG A 70 47.38 -1.64 -7.97
CA ARG A 70 46.34 -0.90 -7.24
C ARG A 70 45.32 -0.35 -8.23
N ARG A 71 44.16 -0.98 -8.26
CA ARG A 71 42.95 -0.41 -8.83
C ARG A 71 42.55 0.80 -7.98
N ILE A 72 42.86 1.99 -8.45
CA ILE A 72 42.42 3.25 -7.82
C ILE A 72 40.95 3.40 -8.25
N PHE A 73 40.03 3.01 -7.35
CA PHE A 73 38.63 3.40 -7.51
C PHE A 73 38.56 4.89 -7.24
N ASP A 74 38.15 5.66 -8.22
CA ASP A 74 37.77 7.04 -7.99
C ASP A 74 36.44 7.05 -7.26
N PHE A 75 36.50 7.08 -5.91
CA PHE A 75 35.34 7.19 -5.03
C PHE A 75 34.64 8.55 -5.15
N GLY A 76 35.20 9.50 -5.92
CA GLY A 76 34.61 10.83 -6.09
C GLY A 76 33.24 10.84 -6.75
N ASP A 77 32.89 9.79 -7.49
CA ASP A 77 31.64 9.68 -8.24
C ASP A 77 30.65 8.63 -7.68
N THR A 78 30.97 8.00 -6.54
CA THR A 78 30.19 6.87 -5.98
C THR A 78 28.96 7.28 -5.17
N GLY A 79 28.69 8.54 -4.98
CA GLY A 79 27.63 9.04 -4.09
C GLY A 79 26.39 9.59 -4.77
N GLU A 80 26.47 10.01 -6.02
CA GLU A 80 25.33 10.61 -6.70
C GLU A 80 24.36 9.53 -7.26
N PRO A 81 23.07 9.69 -7.00
CA PRO A 81 22.08 8.78 -7.55
C PRO A 81 22.00 8.93 -9.07
N ARG A 82 22.01 7.81 -9.80
CA ARG A 82 22.01 7.76 -11.26
C ARG A 82 20.73 7.14 -11.81
N ARG A 83 20.41 7.47 -13.04
CA ARG A 83 19.37 6.77 -13.81
C ARG A 83 20.02 5.73 -14.69
N ILE A 84 19.60 4.46 -14.50
CA ILE A 84 20.01 3.33 -15.32
C ILE A 84 18.79 2.89 -16.13
N VAL A 85 18.99 2.63 -17.42
CA VAL A 85 17.95 2.11 -18.31
C VAL A 85 18.36 0.74 -18.83
N GLY A 86 17.37 -0.11 -19.05
CA GLY A 86 17.61 -1.45 -19.54
C GLY A 86 16.52 -1.96 -20.48
N LEU A 87 16.93 -2.88 -21.34
CA LEU A 87 16.03 -3.67 -22.16
C LEU A 87 16.21 -5.14 -21.78
N THR A 88 15.13 -5.74 -21.28
CA THR A 88 15.16 -7.12 -20.83
C THR A 88 15.12 -8.11 -22.00
N ALA A 89 15.46 -9.38 -21.74
CA ALA A 89 15.32 -10.48 -22.70
C ALA A 89 13.86 -10.65 -23.18
N MET A 90 12.87 -10.22 -22.37
CA MET A 90 11.45 -10.21 -22.71
C MET A 90 11.02 -8.95 -23.48
N LYS A 91 11.98 -8.12 -23.90
CA LYS A 91 11.77 -6.83 -24.59
C LYS A 91 10.96 -5.81 -23.77
N GLU A 92 11.01 -5.90 -22.46
CA GLU A 92 10.47 -4.87 -21.58
C GLU A 92 11.54 -3.79 -21.34
N SER A 93 11.17 -2.54 -21.50
CA SER A 93 11.99 -1.40 -21.10
C SER A 93 11.86 -1.16 -19.60
N ILE A 94 12.98 -0.96 -18.93
CA ILE A 94 13.01 -0.71 -17.49
C ILE A 94 13.87 0.52 -17.22
N THR A 95 13.40 1.38 -16.31
CA THR A 95 14.19 2.48 -15.76
C THR A 95 14.40 2.23 -14.26
N LEU A 96 15.64 2.35 -13.82
CA LEU A 96 16.07 2.35 -12.43
C LEU A 96 16.39 3.79 -12.05
N GLU A 97 15.53 4.39 -11.23
CA GLU A 97 15.66 5.80 -10.86
C GLU A 97 16.34 5.93 -9.51
N GLY A 98 17.33 6.81 -9.43
CA GLY A 98 18.06 7.06 -8.20
C GLY A 98 19.01 5.95 -7.77
N ALA A 99 19.46 5.11 -8.71
CA ALA A 99 20.35 3.99 -8.43
C ALA A 99 21.67 4.45 -7.85
N ARG A 100 22.09 3.83 -6.76
CA ARG A 100 23.38 4.06 -6.12
C ARG A 100 24.25 2.82 -6.25
N VAL A 101 25.54 3.04 -6.23
CA VAL A 101 26.50 1.93 -6.24
C VAL A 101 26.43 1.20 -4.90
N GLY A 102 26.22 -0.10 -4.93
CA GLY A 102 26.22 -0.98 -3.75
C GLY A 102 27.60 -1.56 -3.47
N SER A 103 28.13 -2.41 -4.36
CA SER A 103 29.40 -3.08 -4.18
C SER A 103 30.11 -3.37 -5.51
N PHE A 104 31.41 -3.72 -5.42
CA PHE A 104 32.28 -4.04 -6.57
C PHE A 104 33.12 -5.29 -6.31
N PRO A 105 32.55 -6.48 -6.28
CA PRO A 105 33.33 -7.71 -6.15
C PRO A 105 33.99 -8.08 -7.50
N GLY A 106 35.24 -7.66 -7.71
CA GLY A 106 35.98 -8.00 -8.94
C GLY A 106 35.47 -7.24 -10.17
N ASP A 107 35.00 -7.98 -11.18
CA ASP A 107 34.47 -7.44 -12.43
C ASP A 107 32.92 -7.37 -12.44
N ILE A 108 32.30 -7.47 -11.28
CA ILE A 108 30.86 -7.35 -11.09
C ILE A 108 30.58 -6.10 -10.27
N SER A 109 29.57 -5.34 -10.63
CA SER A 109 29.09 -4.20 -9.86
C SER A 109 27.63 -4.37 -9.54
N THR A 110 27.26 -3.97 -8.30
CA THR A 110 25.85 -3.92 -7.89
C THR A 110 25.40 -2.49 -7.75
N TYR A 111 24.12 -2.27 -8.05
CA TYR A 111 23.44 -0.97 -7.93
C TYR A 111 22.13 -1.15 -7.22
N ASP A 112 21.85 -0.29 -6.25
CA ASP A 112 20.65 -0.31 -5.41
C ASP A 112 19.72 0.84 -5.82
N PRO A 113 18.76 0.62 -6.75
CA PRO A 113 17.80 1.62 -7.12
C PRO A 113 16.62 1.64 -6.13
N PRO A 114 16.24 2.79 -5.57
CA PRO A 114 15.04 2.91 -4.74
C PRO A 114 13.75 2.75 -5.56
N TRP A 115 13.81 2.93 -6.88
CA TRP A 115 12.66 2.83 -7.78
C TRP A 115 12.97 2.02 -9.02
N VAL A 116 12.06 1.11 -9.36
CA VAL A 116 12.06 0.36 -10.61
C VAL A 116 10.77 0.68 -11.37
N LEU A 117 10.92 1.21 -12.58
CA LEU A 117 9.82 1.57 -13.47
C LEU A 117 9.83 0.62 -14.66
N VAL A 118 8.87 -0.29 -14.75
CA VAL A 118 8.80 -1.29 -15.82
C VAL A 118 7.76 -0.87 -16.84
N GLY A 119 8.16 -0.79 -18.09
CA GLY A 119 7.32 -0.42 -19.23
C GLY A 119 7.83 0.77 -20.02
N LYS A 120 8.77 1.57 -19.48
CA LYS A 120 9.34 2.73 -20.17
C LYS A 120 10.83 2.92 -19.83
N ALA A 121 11.61 3.27 -20.82
CA ALA A 121 12.97 3.79 -20.67
C ALA A 121 12.89 5.33 -20.67
N PHE A 122 13.17 5.95 -19.52
CA PHE A 122 13.19 7.41 -19.40
C PHE A 122 14.56 7.96 -19.84
N GLY A 123 14.53 9.01 -20.67
CA GLY A 123 15.72 9.74 -21.07
C GLY A 123 16.40 10.46 -19.90
N VAL A 124 17.65 10.90 -20.08
CA VAL A 124 18.45 11.54 -19.00
C VAL A 124 17.78 12.77 -18.42
N ASP A 125 17.24 13.64 -19.27
CA ASP A 125 16.57 14.91 -18.89
C ASP A 125 15.06 14.77 -18.73
N GLU A 126 14.52 13.57 -18.94
CA GLU A 126 13.08 13.37 -18.89
C GLU A 126 12.58 13.35 -17.44
N VAL A 127 11.59 14.19 -17.14
CA VAL A 127 10.99 14.26 -15.81
C VAL A 127 10.14 13.02 -15.54
N VAL A 128 10.43 12.34 -14.44
CA VAL A 128 9.65 11.20 -13.99
C VAL A 128 8.46 11.70 -13.16
N ALA A 129 7.35 11.93 -13.83
CA ALA A 129 6.10 12.36 -13.23
C ALA A 129 4.91 11.70 -13.93
N PHE A 130 3.78 11.60 -13.25
CA PHE A 130 2.63 10.80 -13.69
C PHE A 130 1.32 11.52 -13.43
N ASP A 131 0.38 11.39 -14.37
CA ASP A 131 -0.94 12.01 -14.33
C ASP A 131 -1.98 11.14 -13.66
N GLU A 132 -1.73 9.83 -13.61
CA GLU A 132 -2.65 8.85 -13.05
C GLU A 132 -1.88 7.73 -12.35
N MET A 133 -2.41 7.24 -11.26
CA MET A 133 -1.97 5.97 -10.64
C MET A 133 -3.13 5.03 -10.41
N VAL A 134 -2.87 3.75 -10.57
CA VAL A 134 -3.79 2.64 -10.29
C VAL A 134 -3.16 1.75 -9.22
N VAL A 135 -3.88 1.53 -8.14
CA VAL A 135 -3.40 0.75 -6.99
C VAL A 135 -4.31 -0.45 -6.76
N GLU A 136 -3.71 -1.62 -6.67
CA GLU A 136 -4.36 -2.85 -6.24
C GLU A 136 -4.07 -3.08 -4.76
N LEU A 137 -5.13 -3.19 -3.96
CA LEU A 137 -5.07 -3.38 -2.51
C LEU A 137 -5.83 -4.64 -2.12
N THR A 138 -5.36 -5.33 -1.07
CA THR A 138 -6.16 -6.43 -0.50
C THR A 138 -7.45 -5.88 0.11
N ASP A 139 -8.46 -6.74 0.16
CA ASP A 139 -9.78 -6.45 0.76
C ASP A 139 -10.62 -5.35 0.06
N LEU A 140 -10.14 -4.75 -1.03
CA LEU A 140 -10.86 -3.67 -1.70
C LEU A 140 -12.19 -4.15 -2.32
N ASP A 141 -12.21 -5.35 -2.93
CA ASP A 141 -13.43 -5.98 -3.45
C ASP A 141 -14.46 -6.17 -2.34
N ALA A 142 -14.06 -6.77 -1.22
CA ALA A 142 -14.92 -6.99 -0.07
C ALA A 142 -15.41 -5.68 0.57
N TRP A 143 -14.58 -4.63 0.58
CA TRP A 143 -14.93 -3.32 1.11
C TRP A 143 -15.98 -2.61 0.25
N THR A 144 -15.88 -2.70 -1.08
CA THR A 144 -16.88 -2.12 -2.00
C THR A 144 -18.23 -2.85 -1.91
N ARG A 145 -18.23 -4.12 -1.55
CA ARG A 145 -19.38 -5.03 -1.57
C ARG A 145 -20.05 -5.12 -2.95
N ARG A 146 -19.30 -4.86 -4.02
CA ARG A 146 -19.79 -4.98 -5.40
C ARG A 146 -19.21 -6.23 -6.04
N SER A 147 -20.07 -7.08 -6.54
CA SER A 147 -19.70 -8.27 -7.29
C SER A 147 -20.43 -8.29 -8.63
N GLY A 148 -19.70 -8.62 -9.68
CA GLY A 148 -20.27 -8.89 -11.00
C GLY A 148 -20.79 -10.32 -11.15
N PHE A 149 -20.48 -11.20 -10.19
CA PHE A 149 -21.00 -12.57 -10.20
C PHE A 149 -22.43 -12.60 -9.70
N ALA A 150 -23.33 -13.13 -10.53
CA ALA A 150 -24.67 -13.46 -10.06
C ALA A 150 -24.58 -14.56 -8.99
N HIS A 151 -25.39 -14.42 -7.92
CA HIS A 151 -25.52 -15.52 -6.99
C HIS A 151 -26.10 -16.72 -7.73
N PRO A 152 -25.46 -17.91 -7.67
CA PRO A 152 -26.06 -19.11 -8.24
C PRO A 152 -27.45 -19.26 -7.65
N LYS A 153 -28.46 -19.39 -8.51
CA LYS A 153 -29.80 -19.72 -8.08
C LYS A 153 -29.69 -21.10 -7.44
N HIS A 154 -29.79 -21.17 -6.13
CA HIS A 154 -29.96 -22.41 -5.41
C HIS A 154 -31.35 -22.90 -5.76
N ASP A 155 -31.45 -23.75 -6.78
CA ASP A 155 -32.62 -24.56 -6.98
C ASP A 155 -32.54 -25.69 -5.94
N ALA A 156 -33.17 -25.47 -4.78
CA ALA A 156 -33.14 -26.41 -3.66
C ALA A 156 -33.78 -27.79 -3.98
N ASP A 157 -34.37 -27.93 -5.17
CA ASP A 157 -35.09 -29.10 -5.63
C ASP A 157 -34.32 -29.91 -6.70
N LEU A 158 -33.05 -29.60 -6.98
CA LEU A 158 -32.27 -30.40 -7.93
C LEU A 158 -31.68 -31.64 -7.24
N PRO A 159 -31.97 -32.86 -7.75
CA PRO A 159 -31.31 -34.07 -7.27
C PRO A 159 -29.80 -33.98 -7.35
N GLU A 160 -29.07 -34.53 -6.36
CA GLU A 160 -27.60 -34.48 -6.27
C GLU A 160 -26.88 -35.00 -7.53
N ASP A 161 -27.49 -35.92 -8.28
CA ASP A 161 -26.97 -36.47 -9.53
C ASP A 161 -27.04 -35.51 -10.73
N ARG A 162 -27.81 -34.41 -10.63
CA ARG A 162 -27.89 -33.35 -11.64
C ARG A 162 -26.98 -32.17 -11.37
N LEU A 163 -26.30 -32.07 -10.23
CA LEU A 163 -25.29 -31.04 -9.95
C LEU A 163 -24.12 -31.08 -10.92
N ALA A 164 -23.86 -32.19 -11.58
CA ALA A 164 -22.78 -32.35 -12.55
C ALA A 164 -22.99 -31.64 -13.90
N GLY A 165 -24.15 -31.04 -14.16
CA GLY A 165 -24.50 -30.47 -15.47
C GLY A 165 -24.80 -28.98 -15.52
N LEU A 166 -24.85 -28.26 -14.39
CA LEU A 166 -25.46 -26.91 -14.32
C LEU A 166 -24.65 -25.90 -13.49
N PHE A 167 -23.41 -25.63 -13.90
CA PHE A 167 -22.75 -24.40 -13.47
C PHE A 167 -22.82 -23.39 -14.61
N ASP A 168 -23.82 -22.52 -14.57
CA ASP A 168 -23.85 -21.32 -15.39
C ASP A 168 -23.33 -20.16 -14.53
N ILE A 169 -22.15 -19.64 -14.84
CA ILE A 169 -21.57 -18.50 -14.14
C ILE A 169 -21.85 -17.27 -14.99
N GLU A 170 -22.85 -16.51 -14.58
CA GLU A 170 -23.12 -15.21 -15.18
C GLU A 170 -22.26 -14.15 -14.50
N PHE A 171 -21.53 -13.38 -15.30
CA PHE A 171 -20.73 -12.26 -14.85
C PHE A 171 -21.11 -11.00 -15.61
N SER A 172 -21.51 -9.95 -14.86
CA SER A 172 -21.71 -8.59 -15.37
C SER A 172 -20.77 -7.64 -14.64
N ARG A 173 -19.85 -7.00 -15.38
CA ARG A 173 -18.91 -6.06 -14.75
C ARG A 173 -19.67 -4.99 -13.97
N PRO A 174 -19.38 -4.79 -12.66
CA PRO A 174 -19.97 -3.69 -11.91
C PRO A 174 -19.59 -2.33 -12.51
N GLU A 175 -20.49 -1.37 -12.38
CA GLU A 175 -20.18 0.02 -12.75
C GLU A 175 -19.05 0.57 -11.88
N SER A 176 -18.19 1.40 -12.48
CA SER A 176 -17.15 2.12 -11.76
C SER A 176 -17.77 3.08 -10.72
N ILE A 177 -17.04 3.30 -9.65
CA ILE A 177 -17.42 4.25 -8.60
C ILE A 177 -16.54 5.48 -8.82
N GLU A 178 -17.14 6.60 -9.15
CA GLU A 178 -16.44 7.84 -9.45
C GLU A 178 -16.57 8.82 -8.27
N ALA A 179 -15.51 9.60 -8.02
CA ALA A 179 -15.48 10.63 -6.99
C ALA A 179 -14.62 11.81 -7.45
N GLU A 180 -15.22 12.98 -7.55
CA GLU A 180 -14.49 14.23 -7.78
C GLU A 180 -13.90 14.70 -6.46
N LEU A 181 -12.59 14.98 -6.44
CA LEU A 181 -11.86 15.42 -5.28
C LEU A 181 -11.51 16.91 -5.36
N ASP A 182 -11.17 17.48 -4.21
CA ASP A 182 -10.69 18.87 -4.13
C ASP A 182 -9.42 19.04 -4.98
N GLY A 183 -9.21 20.27 -5.49
CA GLY A 183 -8.04 20.57 -6.31
C GLY A 183 -8.08 20.01 -7.73
N GLY A 184 -9.24 19.49 -8.19
CA GLY A 184 -9.40 18.94 -9.54
C GLY A 184 -8.88 17.52 -9.73
N GLU A 185 -8.53 16.84 -8.66
CA GLU A 185 -8.21 15.41 -8.68
C GLU A 185 -9.50 14.57 -8.82
N ARG A 186 -9.35 13.34 -9.31
CA ARG A 186 -10.45 12.38 -9.43
C ARG A 186 -10.05 11.03 -8.88
N ALA A 187 -10.90 10.43 -8.09
CA ALA A 187 -10.76 9.04 -7.67
C ALA A 187 -11.79 8.17 -8.38
N SER A 188 -11.41 6.95 -8.71
CA SER A 188 -12.37 5.93 -9.16
C SER A 188 -12.00 4.56 -8.61
N ILE A 189 -13.01 3.69 -8.49
CA ILE A 189 -12.82 2.26 -8.26
C ILE A 189 -13.38 1.53 -9.46
N GLU A 190 -12.51 0.85 -10.18
CA GLU A 190 -12.82 0.09 -11.37
C GLU A 190 -12.71 -1.41 -11.06
N PHE A 191 -13.49 -2.23 -11.77
CA PHE A 191 -13.50 -3.68 -11.56
C PHE A 191 -12.93 -4.37 -12.80
N GLU A 192 -11.77 -5.00 -12.66
CA GLU A 192 -11.19 -5.84 -13.71
C GLU A 192 -11.64 -7.29 -13.56
N VAL A 193 -11.81 -7.98 -14.70
CA VAL A 193 -12.05 -9.41 -14.74
C VAL A 193 -10.78 -10.11 -15.19
N ARG A 194 -10.38 -11.10 -14.44
CA ARG A 194 -9.26 -11.97 -14.74
C ARG A 194 -9.76 -13.39 -14.96
N HIS A 195 -9.26 -14.07 -15.96
CA HIS A 195 -9.59 -15.48 -16.21
C HIS A 195 -8.32 -16.27 -16.56
N SER A 196 -8.35 -17.58 -16.28
CA SER A 196 -7.20 -18.47 -16.42
C SER A 196 -6.77 -18.75 -17.87
N GLY A 197 -7.43 -18.09 -18.84
CA GLY A 197 -7.22 -18.38 -20.26
C GLY A 197 -7.99 -19.64 -20.74
N TRP A 198 -8.14 -19.76 -22.06
CA TRP A 198 -8.82 -20.89 -22.68
C TRP A 198 -7.77 -21.93 -23.11
N LYS A 199 -7.86 -23.12 -22.56
CA LYS A 199 -7.11 -24.29 -23.05
C LYS A 199 -7.95 -24.99 -24.12
N PRO A 200 -7.33 -25.73 -25.08
CA PRO A 200 -8.08 -26.49 -26.08
C PRO A 200 -9.07 -27.48 -25.46
N VAL A 201 -8.68 -28.08 -24.32
CA VAL A 201 -9.56 -28.93 -23.50
C VAL A 201 -9.50 -28.41 -22.07
N PRO A 202 -10.44 -27.53 -21.67
CA PRO A 202 -10.41 -26.96 -20.33
C PRO A 202 -10.91 -28.01 -19.32
N THR A 203 -10.08 -28.32 -18.35
CA THR A 203 -10.44 -29.13 -17.17
C THR A 203 -10.78 -28.27 -15.98
N SER A 204 -10.44 -26.98 -16.03
CA SER A 204 -10.79 -25.97 -15.02
C SER A 204 -10.81 -24.59 -15.66
N VAL A 205 -11.72 -23.74 -15.22
CA VAL A 205 -11.74 -22.30 -15.57
C VAL A 205 -11.88 -21.52 -14.26
N THR A 206 -10.99 -20.54 -14.07
CA THR A 206 -11.07 -19.61 -12.96
C THR A 206 -11.41 -18.23 -13.52
N VAL A 207 -12.46 -17.61 -13.02
CA VAL A 207 -12.81 -16.24 -13.31
C VAL A 207 -12.79 -15.49 -11.98
N SER A 208 -12.07 -14.39 -11.90
CA SER A 208 -11.99 -13.55 -10.70
C SER A 208 -12.22 -12.10 -11.04
N GLN A 209 -12.82 -11.37 -10.15
CA GLN A 209 -12.90 -9.92 -10.15
C GLN A 209 -11.78 -9.36 -9.30
N THR A 210 -11.30 -8.17 -9.65
CA THR A 210 -10.36 -7.40 -8.84
C THR A 210 -10.74 -5.94 -8.91
N ALA A 211 -11.01 -5.34 -7.75
CA ALA A 211 -11.22 -3.91 -7.61
C ALA A 211 -9.87 -3.18 -7.65
N LEU A 212 -9.78 -2.14 -8.45
CA LEU A 212 -8.60 -1.29 -8.60
C LEU A 212 -8.96 0.14 -8.22
N PHE A 213 -8.14 0.74 -7.37
CA PHE A 213 -8.29 2.14 -6.99
C PHE A 213 -7.45 3.03 -7.91
N THR A 214 -8.10 3.95 -8.61
CA THR A 214 -7.45 4.88 -9.54
C THR A 214 -7.50 6.30 -8.98
N LEU A 215 -6.37 7.00 -9.02
CA LEU A 215 -6.30 8.46 -8.80
C LEU A 215 -5.77 9.14 -10.04
N ARG A 216 -6.52 10.13 -10.55
CA ARG A 216 -6.09 11.07 -11.59
C ARG A 216 -5.77 12.40 -10.94
N PHE A 217 -4.60 12.91 -11.23
CA PHE A 217 -4.11 14.15 -10.66
C PHE A 217 -4.40 15.33 -11.57
N ALA A 218 -4.62 16.50 -10.99
CA ALA A 218 -4.76 17.74 -11.76
C ALA A 218 -3.44 18.15 -12.41
N GLU A 219 -2.33 17.88 -11.72
CA GLU A 219 -0.95 18.11 -12.18
C GLU A 219 -0.12 16.84 -11.99
N PRO A 220 0.87 16.56 -12.88
CA PRO A 220 1.68 15.37 -12.78
C PRO A 220 2.44 15.26 -11.44
N HIS A 221 2.41 14.09 -10.83
CA HIS A 221 3.02 13.79 -9.54
C HIS A 221 4.34 13.05 -9.67
N SER A 222 5.36 13.47 -8.91
CA SER A 222 6.64 12.76 -8.80
C SER A 222 6.49 11.42 -8.07
N LEU A 223 7.47 10.51 -8.21
CA LEU A 223 7.51 9.22 -7.53
C LEU A 223 7.31 9.34 -6.01
N GLY A 224 7.97 10.31 -5.38
CA GLY A 224 7.80 10.53 -3.94
C GLY A 224 6.39 11.01 -3.56
N ALA A 225 5.73 11.79 -4.43
CA ALA A 225 4.35 12.20 -4.21
C ALA A 225 3.39 11.00 -4.38
N LEU A 226 3.61 10.15 -5.40
CA LEU A 226 2.86 8.91 -5.59
C LEU A 226 2.99 7.97 -4.38
N ALA A 227 4.22 7.74 -3.89
CA ALA A 227 4.44 6.88 -2.73
C ALA A 227 3.68 7.39 -1.48
N ARG A 228 3.68 8.71 -1.27
CA ARG A 228 2.89 9.30 -0.17
C ARG A 228 1.39 9.04 -0.35
N ARG A 229 0.85 9.23 -1.56
CA ARG A 229 -0.57 8.96 -1.85
C ARG A 229 -0.92 7.48 -1.67
N VAL A 230 -0.07 6.56 -2.14
CA VAL A 230 -0.23 5.12 -1.91
C VAL A 230 -0.25 4.80 -0.40
N GLY A 231 0.68 5.39 0.38
CA GLY A 231 0.70 5.23 1.84
C GLY A 231 -0.57 5.77 2.51
N GLN A 232 -1.07 6.92 2.09
CA GLN A 232 -2.31 7.51 2.59
C GLN A 232 -3.53 6.64 2.27
N LEU A 233 -3.63 6.11 1.06
CA LEU A 233 -4.70 5.18 0.66
C LEU A 233 -4.62 3.87 1.45
N ARG A 234 -3.43 3.28 1.56
CA ARG A 234 -3.23 2.07 2.37
C ARG A 234 -3.70 2.27 3.81
N ASN A 235 -3.37 3.42 4.40
CA ASN A 235 -3.81 3.77 5.75
C ASN A 235 -5.33 3.91 5.83
N PHE A 236 -5.97 4.61 4.88
CA PHE A 236 -7.42 4.74 4.81
C PHE A 236 -8.12 3.38 4.76
N PHE A 237 -7.68 2.51 3.85
CA PHE A 237 -8.28 1.18 3.72
C PHE A 237 -7.93 0.26 4.90
N SER A 238 -6.73 0.36 5.48
CA SER A 238 -6.40 -0.38 6.72
C SER A 238 -7.29 0.01 7.89
N LEU A 239 -7.70 1.28 7.92
CA LEU A 239 -8.67 1.80 8.86
C LEU A 239 -10.04 1.17 8.60
N ALA A 240 -10.55 1.33 7.39
CA ALA A 240 -11.85 0.86 6.94
C ALA A 240 -12.02 -0.66 7.14
N VAL A 241 -11.04 -1.43 6.71
CA VAL A 241 -11.02 -2.89 6.82
C VAL A 241 -10.82 -3.35 8.26
N GLY A 242 -10.20 -2.53 9.12
CA GLY A 242 -9.91 -2.89 10.50
C GLY A 242 -8.72 -3.87 10.66
N ARG A 243 -7.87 -3.98 9.64
CA ARG A 243 -6.57 -4.69 9.64
C ARG A 243 -5.62 -4.04 8.65
N PRO A 244 -4.30 -4.24 8.76
CA PRO A 244 -3.37 -3.82 7.72
C PRO A 244 -3.77 -4.38 6.36
N VAL A 245 -3.88 -3.53 5.34
CA VAL A 245 -4.04 -3.95 3.94
C VAL A 245 -2.70 -3.94 3.24
N SER A 246 -2.54 -4.86 2.28
CA SER A 246 -1.32 -4.97 1.47
C SER A 246 -1.51 -4.21 0.16
N VAL A 247 -0.49 -3.49 -0.25
CA VAL A 247 -0.37 -2.99 -1.62
C VAL A 247 0.15 -4.13 -2.49
N ILE A 248 -0.65 -4.56 -3.44
CA ILE A 248 -0.32 -5.68 -4.33
C ILE A 248 0.43 -5.18 -5.56
N SER A 249 -0.08 -4.14 -6.20
CA SER A 249 0.53 -3.55 -7.37
C SER A 249 0.25 -2.06 -7.46
N VAL A 250 1.19 -1.33 -8.08
CA VAL A 250 1.02 0.07 -8.45
C VAL A 250 1.41 0.24 -9.90
N THR A 251 0.52 0.81 -10.68
CA THR A 251 0.74 1.17 -12.07
C THR A 251 0.46 2.65 -12.23
N ALA A 252 1.31 3.35 -12.97
CA ALA A 252 1.14 4.76 -13.25
C ALA A 252 1.05 5.01 -14.77
N HIS A 253 0.43 6.13 -15.13
CA HIS A 253 0.29 6.54 -16.52
C HIS A 253 0.77 7.98 -16.69
N GLN A 254 1.35 8.24 -17.87
CA GLN A 254 1.67 9.59 -18.35
C GLN A 254 0.72 9.95 -19.50
N HIS A 255 0.29 11.20 -19.54
CA HIS A 255 -0.64 11.68 -20.56
C HIS A 255 -0.10 11.42 -21.97
N ASP A 256 1.18 11.66 -22.19
CA ASP A 256 1.81 11.59 -23.50
C ASP A 256 2.39 10.21 -23.83
N TYR A 257 2.41 9.28 -22.89
CA TYR A 257 2.94 7.92 -23.13
C TYR A 257 1.82 6.98 -23.56
N ARG A 258 1.57 6.96 -24.87
CA ARG A 258 0.45 6.23 -25.48
C ARG A 258 0.90 5.34 -26.62
N ARG A 259 0.15 4.28 -26.87
CA ARG A 259 0.31 3.43 -28.04
C ARG A 259 -0.15 4.18 -29.30
N ALA A 260 0.73 4.29 -30.30
CA ALA A 260 0.46 5.06 -31.50
C ALA A 260 -0.82 4.62 -32.25
N GLU A 261 -1.04 3.29 -32.37
CA GLU A 261 -2.14 2.75 -33.16
C GLU A 261 -3.51 2.89 -32.48
N THR A 262 -3.56 2.88 -31.15
CA THR A 262 -4.84 2.83 -30.40
C THR A 262 -5.07 4.04 -29.53
N ASN A 263 -4.12 4.96 -29.46
CA ASN A 263 -4.10 6.09 -28.53
C ASN A 263 -4.33 5.69 -27.06
N GLN A 264 -4.06 4.43 -26.71
CA GLN A 264 -4.24 3.90 -25.39
C GLN A 264 -3.03 4.25 -24.52
N ALA A 265 -3.26 4.75 -23.29
CA ALA A 265 -2.19 4.98 -22.33
C ALA A 265 -1.43 3.68 -22.05
N LEU A 266 -0.11 3.74 -22.10
CA LEU A 266 0.75 2.60 -21.79
C LEU A 266 1.03 2.58 -20.28
N PRO A 267 0.86 1.45 -19.62
CA PRO A 267 1.10 1.33 -18.19
C PRO A 267 2.61 1.31 -17.89
N ILE A 268 2.99 2.00 -16.83
CA ILE A 268 4.32 1.95 -16.23
C ILE A 268 4.15 1.35 -14.83
N ARG A 269 4.65 0.15 -14.61
CA ARG A 269 4.57 -0.52 -13.33
C ARG A 269 5.65 0.02 -12.40
N LEU A 270 5.26 0.41 -11.19
CA LEU A 270 6.16 0.96 -10.19
C LEU A 270 6.44 -0.08 -9.13
N LEU A 271 7.73 -0.36 -8.91
CA LEU A 271 8.20 -1.23 -7.84
C LEU A 271 9.17 -0.44 -6.96
N TRP A 272 8.92 -0.46 -5.67
CA TRP A 272 9.79 0.10 -4.63
C TRP A 272 9.51 -0.59 -3.31
N GLU A 273 10.40 -0.46 -2.36
CA GLU A 273 10.18 -0.97 -1.01
C GLU A 273 9.10 -0.14 -0.30
N ILE A 274 7.93 -0.74 -0.12
CA ILE A 274 6.84 -0.13 0.65
C ILE A 274 7.04 -0.50 2.11
N PRO A 275 7.33 0.48 2.99
CA PRO A 275 7.61 0.17 4.38
C PRO A 275 6.48 -0.61 5.05
N HIS A 276 6.83 -1.72 5.69
CA HIS A 276 5.90 -2.56 6.45
C HIS A 276 4.66 -2.99 5.64
N ASN A 277 4.83 -3.27 4.35
CA ASN A 277 3.76 -3.83 3.54
C ASN A 277 3.52 -5.28 3.97
N PRO A 278 2.36 -5.61 4.55
CA PRO A 278 2.13 -6.96 5.06
C PRO A 278 2.00 -7.97 3.92
N GLU A 279 2.23 -9.24 4.21
CA GLU A 279 1.85 -10.30 3.26
C GLU A 279 0.34 -10.30 3.07
N PRO A 280 -0.15 -10.55 1.84
CA PRO A 280 -1.58 -10.69 1.58
C PRO A 280 -2.17 -11.79 2.46
N PRO A 281 -3.30 -11.57 3.10
CA PRO A 281 -3.96 -12.61 3.88
C PRO A 281 -4.50 -13.70 2.95
N GLU A 282 -4.57 -14.94 3.42
CA GLU A 282 -5.14 -16.06 2.66
C GLU A 282 -6.60 -15.83 2.26
N ASN A 283 -7.35 -15.12 3.11
CA ASN A 283 -8.76 -14.83 2.87
C ASN A 283 -9.06 -13.34 3.05
N GLU A 284 -9.93 -12.81 2.22
CA GLU A 284 -10.47 -11.48 2.38
C GLU A 284 -11.24 -11.35 3.70
N ARG A 285 -11.22 -10.13 4.26
CA ARG A 285 -11.99 -9.84 5.47
C ARG A 285 -13.46 -9.72 5.14
N HIS A 286 -14.28 -10.50 5.85
CA HIS A 286 -15.74 -10.41 5.68
C HIS A 286 -16.23 -8.99 6.02
N PRO A 287 -17.09 -8.35 5.20
CA PRO A 287 -17.52 -6.96 5.40
C PRO A 287 -18.10 -6.66 6.80
N ILE A 288 -18.81 -7.60 7.41
CA ILE A 288 -19.37 -7.44 8.77
C ILE A 288 -18.31 -7.25 9.87
N LYS A 289 -17.06 -7.65 9.58
CA LYS A 289 -15.91 -7.49 10.49
C LYS A 289 -15.08 -6.24 10.19
N MET A 290 -15.45 -5.47 9.18
CA MET A 290 -14.81 -4.21 8.84
C MET A 290 -15.29 -3.10 9.79
N ALA A 291 -14.49 -2.07 9.97
CA ALA A 291 -14.90 -0.90 10.75
C ALA A 291 -15.99 -0.12 10.02
N PHE A 292 -15.87 0.00 8.70
CA PHE A 292 -16.88 0.52 7.78
C PHE A 292 -16.60 0.06 6.35
N THR A 293 -17.65 -0.01 5.55
CA THR A 293 -17.61 -0.31 4.12
C THR A 293 -17.94 0.93 3.29
N LEU A 294 -17.82 0.85 1.96
CA LEU A 294 -18.19 1.96 1.06
C LEU A 294 -19.61 2.49 1.31
N ALA A 295 -20.57 1.60 1.54
CA ALA A 295 -21.98 1.97 1.76
C ALA A 295 -22.21 2.69 3.10
N GLU A 296 -21.27 2.60 4.02
CA GLU A 296 -21.38 3.20 5.36
C GLU A 296 -20.66 4.55 5.47
N LEU A 297 -20.03 5.02 4.38
CA LEU A 297 -19.46 6.36 4.32
C LEU A 297 -20.60 7.41 4.38
N PRO A 298 -20.63 8.28 5.40
CA PRO A 298 -21.81 9.13 5.66
C PRO A 298 -22.09 10.12 4.52
N ASN A 299 -21.06 10.59 3.86
CA ASN A 299 -21.15 11.58 2.78
C ASN A 299 -20.54 11.06 1.46
N GLY A 300 -20.41 9.75 1.34
CA GLY A 300 -19.84 9.11 0.15
C GLY A 300 -18.31 9.18 0.07
N LEU A 301 -17.79 8.65 -1.03
CA LEU A 301 -16.35 8.45 -1.23
C LEU A 301 -15.60 9.78 -1.36
N ALA A 302 -16.14 10.74 -2.11
CA ALA A 302 -15.49 12.02 -2.40
C ALA A 302 -15.19 12.81 -1.12
N GLU A 303 -16.21 13.10 -0.30
CA GLU A 303 -16.04 13.86 0.94
C GLU A 303 -15.14 13.13 1.95
N SER A 304 -15.27 11.80 2.03
CA SER A 304 -14.43 11.00 2.94
C SER A 304 -12.96 11.06 2.55
N LEU A 305 -12.63 10.97 1.26
CA LEU A 305 -11.24 11.07 0.78
C LEU A 305 -10.70 12.50 0.90
N ASN A 306 -11.50 13.53 0.60
CA ASN A 306 -11.09 14.92 0.78
C ASN A 306 -10.78 15.21 2.25
N ALA A 307 -11.64 14.81 3.17
CA ALA A 307 -11.40 14.93 4.60
C ALA A 307 -10.14 14.16 5.02
N TRP A 308 -9.98 12.93 4.53
CA TRP A 308 -8.81 12.10 4.82
C TRP A 308 -7.49 12.73 4.35
N PHE A 309 -7.43 13.16 3.09
CA PHE A 309 -6.22 13.79 2.55
C PHE A 309 -5.95 15.16 3.19
N GLY A 310 -6.99 15.95 3.47
CA GLY A 310 -6.85 17.25 4.14
C GLY A 310 -6.36 17.15 5.59
N MET A 311 -6.59 16.02 6.26
CA MET A 311 -6.13 15.82 7.63
C MET A 311 -4.64 15.40 7.75
N GLN A 312 -4.01 14.96 6.66
CA GLN A 312 -2.69 14.30 6.71
C GLN A 312 -1.61 15.14 7.39
N GLU A 313 -1.45 16.41 7.02
CA GLU A 313 -0.44 17.28 7.63
C GLU A 313 -0.77 17.58 9.11
N ARG A 314 -2.03 17.94 9.39
CA ARG A 314 -2.45 18.34 10.73
C ARG A 314 -2.33 17.20 11.74
N PHE A 315 -2.70 15.98 11.35
CA PHE A 315 -2.74 14.83 12.25
C PHE A 315 -1.62 13.82 11.99
N ARG A 316 -0.60 14.18 11.21
CA ARG A 316 0.52 13.29 10.88
C ARG A 316 1.10 12.53 12.08
N PRO A 317 1.44 13.18 13.23
CA PRO A 317 1.96 12.43 14.37
C PRO A 317 0.97 11.43 14.98
N VAL A 318 -0.34 11.68 14.85
CA VAL A 318 -1.37 10.71 15.29
C VAL A 318 -1.35 9.50 14.39
N PHE A 319 -1.31 9.71 13.07
CA PHE A 319 -1.26 8.64 12.09
C PHE A 319 0.05 7.85 12.16
N ASP A 320 1.18 8.52 12.33
CA ASP A 320 2.49 7.86 12.47
C ASP A 320 2.53 6.93 13.70
N LEU A 321 2.01 7.39 14.85
CA LEU A 321 1.92 6.57 16.06
C LEU A 321 0.93 5.40 15.90
N TYR A 322 -0.25 5.67 15.37
CA TYR A 322 -1.30 4.66 15.21
C TYR A 322 -0.90 3.58 14.21
N PHE A 323 -0.57 3.98 12.98
CA PHE A 323 -0.23 3.04 11.92
C PHE A 323 1.13 2.38 12.15
N GLY A 324 2.09 3.09 12.79
CA GLY A 324 3.35 2.50 13.20
C GLY A 324 3.14 1.27 14.09
N MET A 325 2.22 1.35 15.06
CA MET A 325 1.90 0.19 15.90
C MET A 325 1.05 -0.86 15.18
N ARG A 326 0.21 -0.44 14.25
CA ARG A 326 -0.67 -1.34 13.53
C ARG A 326 0.06 -2.24 12.53
N TYR A 327 1.09 -1.71 11.89
CA TYR A 327 1.92 -2.47 10.96
C TYR A 327 3.01 -3.31 11.63
N HIS A 328 3.17 -3.19 12.96
CA HIS A 328 4.10 -4.00 13.77
C HIS A 328 3.32 -4.80 14.82
N PRO A 329 2.74 -5.95 14.45
CA PRO A 329 1.91 -6.73 15.37
C PRO A 329 2.71 -7.30 16.56
N ASP A 330 4.02 -7.47 16.41
CA ASP A 330 4.90 -8.12 17.40
C ASP A 330 5.49 -7.16 18.44
N VAL A 331 5.05 -5.89 18.46
CA VAL A 331 5.47 -4.91 19.47
C VAL A 331 4.85 -5.27 20.83
N PHE A 332 5.64 -5.14 21.90
CA PHE A 332 5.18 -5.32 23.28
C PHE A 332 3.94 -4.50 23.59
N GLY A 333 2.99 -5.09 24.34
CA GLY A 333 1.70 -4.46 24.64
C GLY A 333 1.82 -3.10 25.32
N GLU A 334 2.81 -2.92 26.17
CA GLU A 334 3.11 -1.67 26.89
C GLU A 334 3.52 -0.56 25.93
N LEU A 335 4.39 -0.85 24.94
CA LEU A 335 4.81 0.13 23.93
C LEU A 335 3.65 0.51 23.03
N ARG A 336 2.82 -0.47 22.64
CA ARG A 336 1.60 -0.21 21.87
C ARG A 336 0.64 0.69 22.65
N PHE A 337 0.41 0.38 23.93
CA PHE A 337 -0.41 1.20 24.81
C PHE A 337 0.11 2.63 24.93
N LEU A 338 1.42 2.82 25.13
CA LEU A 338 2.02 4.16 25.19
C LEU A 338 1.88 4.94 23.88
N ALA A 339 2.11 4.28 22.75
CA ALA A 339 1.94 4.91 21.43
C ALA A 339 0.49 5.37 21.21
N HIS A 340 -0.50 4.55 21.60
CA HIS A 340 -1.91 4.92 21.50
C HIS A 340 -2.29 6.05 22.47
N ALA A 341 -1.76 6.04 23.70
CA ALA A 341 -1.96 7.12 24.65
C ALA A 341 -1.42 8.46 24.10
N GLN A 342 -0.21 8.44 23.50
CA GLN A 342 0.37 9.60 22.84
C GLN A 342 -0.43 10.06 21.61
N ALA A 343 -0.96 9.10 20.83
CA ALA A 343 -1.81 9.41 19.67
C ALA A 343 -3.09 10.16 20.11
N ILE A 344 -3.76 9.69 21.17
CA ILE A 344 -4.94 10.35 21.74
C ILE A 344 -4.59 11.74 22.26
N GLU A 345 -3.50 11.89 22.99
CA GLU A 345 -3.03 13.21 23.45
C GLU A 345 -2.75 14.16 22.29
N SER A 346 -2.06 13.66 21.24
CA SER A 346 -1.73 14.45 20.05
C SER A 346 -2.96 14.85 19.27
N TYR A 347 -3.95 13.94 19.15
CA TYR A 347 -5.23 14.21 18.50
C TYR A 347 -5.99 15.35 19.22
N ASP A 348 -6.17 15.23 20.53
CA ASP A 348 -6.92 16.22 21.30
C ASP A 348 -6.24 17.60 21.27
N ARG A 349 -4.90 17.66 21.43
CA ARG A 349 -4.14 18.91 21.31
C ARG A 349 -4.32 19.60 19.97
N ARG A 350 -4.32 18.83 18.87
CA ARG A 350 -4.45 19.37 17.52
C ARG A 350 -5.89 19.78 17.19
N ARG A 351 -6.86 19.13 17.80
CA ARG A 351 -8.29 19.41 17.58
C ARG A 351 -8.81 20.54 18.46
N ARG A 352 -8.44 20.56 19.74
CA ARG A 352 -9.08 21.44 20.76
C ARG A 352 -8.15 22.47 21.39
N SER A 353 -6.84 22.34 21.22
CA SER A 353 -5.82 23.22 21.82
C SER A 353 -5.92 23.34 23.35
N THR A 354 -6.44 22.32 24.03
CA THR A 354 -6.64 22.32 25.48
C THR A 354 -5.42 21.80 26.23
N GLY A 355 -5.03 22.46 27.30
CA GLY A 355 -3.98 22.05 28.24
C GLY A 355 -4.44 21.03 29.30
N SER A 356 -5.56 20.32 29.07
CA SER A 356 -6.15 19.40 30.03
C SER A 356 -5.33 18.11 30.25
N ALA A 357 -5.53 17.48 31.41
CA ALA A 357 -4.95 16.20 31.75
C ALA A 357 -5.45 15.07 30.79
N ILE A 358 -4.72 13.96 30.72
CA ILE A 358 -5.01 12.88 29.75
C ILE A 358 -6.38 12.22 29.98
N ASP A 359 -6.79 12.06 31.24
CA ASP A 359 -8.09 11.51 31.60
C ASP A 359 -9.24 12.36 31.04
N GLN A 360 -9.13 13.69 31.14
CA GLN A 360 -10.11 14.64 30.61
C GLN A 360 -10.17 14.58 29.08
N ARG A 361 -9.00 14.46 28.41
CA ARG A 361 -8.90 14.32 26.95
C ARG A 361 -9.56 13.04 26.48
N LEU A 362 -9.22 11.92 27.11
CA LEU A 362 -9.80 10.62 26.79
C LEU A 362 -11.30 10.58 27.04
N ARG A 363 -11.76 11.16 28.19
CA ARG A 363 -13.19 11.31 28.48
C ARG A 363 -13.93 12.10 27.41
N ALA A 364 -13.35 13.19 26.95
CA ALA A 364 -13.94 14.05 25.93
C ALA A 364 -13.99 13.33 24.55
N THR A 365 -13.00 12.54 24.22
CA THR A 365 -12.97 11.74 23.00
C THR A 365 -14.01 10.61 23.06
N LEU A 366 -14.05 9.84 24.15
CA LEU A 366 -15.02 8.77 24.37
C LEU A 366 -16.47 9.25 24.40
N LYS A 367 -16.72 10.51 24.77
CA LYS A 367 -18.07 11.11 24.73
C LYS A 367 -18.59 11.22 23.29
N GLN A 368 -17.72 11.38 22.32
CA GLN A 368 -18.10 11.48 20.90
C GLN A 368 -18.38 10.13 20.26
N CYS A 369 -17.89 9.03 20.85
CA CYS A 369 -17.96 7.68 20.33
C CYS A 369 -18.69 6.73 21.30
N PRO A 370 -20.01 6.90 21.52
CA PRO A 370 -20.73 6.18 22.56
C PRO A 370 -20.70 4.65 22.39
N LYS A 371 -20.76 4.14 21.17
CA LYS A 371 -20.69 2.70 20.89
C LYS A 371 -19.31 2.14 21.24
N VAL A 372 -18.23 2.82 20.80
CA VAL A 372 -16.85 2.45 21.13
C VAL A 372 -16.61 2.47 22.62
N ARG A 373 -17.09 3.54 23.31
CA ARG A 373 -17.03 3.63 24.77
C ARG A 373 -17.70 2.43 25.44
N ALA A 374 -18.88 2.05 25.00
CA ALA A 374 -19.61 0.91 25.59
C ALA A 374 -18.84 -0.41 25.41
N ASN A 375 -18.24 -0.63 24.25
CA ASN A 375 -17.45 -1.84 23.98
C ASN A 375 -16.16 -1.84 24.83
N LEU A 376 -15.45 -0.71 24.88
CA LEU A 376 -14.24 -0.53 25.68
C LEU A 376 -14.49 -0.84 27.15
N LEU A 377 -15.52 -0.25 27.77
CA LEU A 377 -15.85 -0.46 29.19
C LEU A 377 -16.28 -1.89 29.46
N ARG A 378 -17.00 -2.53 28.53
CA ARG A 378 -17.35 -3.96 28.61
C ARG A 378 -16.10 -4.83 28.58
N ALA A 379 -15.14 -4.52 27.69
CA ALA A 379 -13.88 -5.28 27.57
C ALA A 379 -12.99 -5.06 28.82
N ALA A 380 -12.97 -3.85 29.36
CA ALA A 380 -12.21 -3.53 30.57
C ALA A 380 -12.84 -4.09 31.86
N GLY A 381 -14.15 -4.35 31.86
CA GLY A 381 -14.88 -4.86 33.02
C GLY A 381 -15.02 -3.87 34.18
N VAL A 382 -14.90 -2.56 33.90
CA VAL A 382 -14.92 -1.48 34.89
C VAL A 382 -15.78 -0.31 34.43
N ASP A 383 -16.11 0.61 35.33
CA ASP A 383 -16.79 1.85 34.94
C ASP A 383 -15.84 2.86 34.28
N LEU A 384 -16.39 3.95 33.73
CA LEU A 384 -15.61 4.98 33.03
C LEU A 384 -14.59 5.67 33.97
N GLY A 385 -14.95 5.94 35.22
CA GLY A 385 -14.07 6.62 36.17
C GLY A 385 -12.86 5.74 36.52
N GLU A 386 -13.12 4.50 36.84
CA GLU A 386 -12.08 3.49 37.14
C GLU A 386 -11.18 3.25 35.91
N PHE A 387 -11.77 3.17 34.71
CA PHE A 387 -10.99 3.01 33.47
C PHE A 387 -10.05 4.20 33.23
N LEU A 388 -10.55 5.44 33.35
CA LEU A 388 -9.72 6.64 33.13
C LEU A 388 -8.57 6.72 34.13
N THR A 389 -8.82 6.40 35.41
CA THR A 389 -7.79 6.33 36.44
C THR A 389 -6.74 5.26 36.12
N ALA A 390 -7.18 4.05 35.74
CA ALA A 390 -6.29 2.98 35.35
C ALA A 390 -5.45 3.33 34.10
N PHE A 391 -6.05 4.04 33.15
CA PHE A 391 -5.36 4.50 31.93
C PHE A 391 -4.26 5.52 32.27
N GLU A 392 -4.57 6.53 33.07
CA GLU A 392 -3.62 7.56 33.50
C GLU A 392 -2.48 6.96 34.34
N ASP A 393 -2.79 6.16 35.35
CA ASP A 393 -1.82 5.52 36.20
C ASP A 393 -0.89 4.56 35.42
N SER A 394 -1.46 3.78 34.48
CA SER A 394 -0.67 2.88 33.61
C SER A 394 0.24 3.68 32.68
N ARG A 395 -0.28 4.77 32.08
CA ARG A 395 0.52 5.64 31.20
C ARG A 395 1.69 6.27 31.98
N ASN A 396 1.45 6.78 33.17
CA ASN A 396 2.49 7.40 34.00
C ASN A 396 3.51 6.34 34.47
N TYR A 397 3.06 5.16 34.85
CA TYR A 397 3.95 4.07 35.19
C TYR A 397 4.88 3.68 34.05
N TYR A 398 4.33 3.35 32.86
CA TYR A 398 5.14 2.92 31.71
C TYR A 398 5.97 4.05 31.09
N THR A 399 5.62 5.31 31.32
CA THR A 399 6.46 6.43 30.85
C THR A 399 7.67 6.63 31.75
N HIS A 400 7.52 6.49 33.05
CA HIS A 400 8.55 6.84 34.03
C HIS A 400 9.09 5.65 34.83
N TYR A 401 8.46 4.48 34.73
CA TYR A 401 8.73 3.30 35.59
C TYR A 401 8.83 3.69 37.06
N THR A 402 7.88 4.49 37.50
CA THR A 402 7.85 5.06 38.86
C THR A 402 7.75 3.98 39.92
N THR A 403 8.27 4.26 41.10
CA THR A 403 8.15 3.39 42.28
C THR A 403 6.84 3.57 43.04
N ASP A 404 5.94 4.47 42.57
CA ASP A 404 4.63 4.67 43.18
C ASP A 404 3.83 3.36 43.20
N PRO A 405 3.49 2.84 44.43
CA PRO A 405 2.81 1.55 44.56
C PRO A 405 1.43 1.53 43.88
N ARG A 406 0.73 2.66 43.84
CA ARG A 406 -0.59 2.79 43.19
C ARG A 406 -0.48 2.61 41.69
N GLN A 407 0.41 3.36 41.03
CA GLN A 407 0.61 3.32 39.58
C GLN A 407 1.11 1.94 39.15
N ASN A 408 2.04 1.37 39.88
CA ASN A 408 2.54 0.02 39.63
C ASN A 408 1.43 -1.04 39.78
N SER A 409 0.59 -0.94 40.80
CA SER A 409 -0.54 -1.84 41.02
C SER A 409 -1.56 -1.74 39.87
N GLN A 410 -1.89 -0.55 39.41
CA GLN A 410 -2.83 -0.35 38.31
C GLN A 410 -2.27 -0.88 36.96
N ALA A 411 -1.00 -0.64 36.68
CA ALA A 411 -0.34 -1.18 35.50
C ALA A 411 -0.34 -2.72 35.50
N ARG A 412 -0.01 -3.35 36.66
CA ARG A 412 -0.03 -4.80 36.82
C ARG A 412 -1.42 -5.43 36.72
N ARG A 413 -2.46 -4.73 37.12
CA ARG A 413 -3.86 -5.20 36.92
C ARG A 413 -4.23 -5.31 35.45
N GLY A 414 -3.53 -4.61 34.54
CA GLY A 414 -3.72 -4.69 33.10
C GLY A 414 -5.06 -4.20 32.58
N VAL A 415 -5.82 -3.45 33.37
CA VAL A 415 -7.17 -2.96 33.01
C VAL A 415 -7.13 -2.13 31.72
N ALA A 416 -6.16 -1.22 31.63
CA ALA A 416 -6.01 -0.35 30.44
C ALA A 416 -5.09 -0.94 29.37
N THR A 417 -4.30 -1.97 29.69
CA THR A 417 -3.27 -2.53 28.82
C THR A 417 -3.63 -3.91 28.28
N SER A 418 -4.79 -4.45 28.65
CA SER A 418 -5.24 -5.74 28.11
C SER A 418 -5.35 -5.68 26.58
N ARG A 419 -5.05 -6.80 25.91
CA ARG A 419 -5.04 -6.89 24.45
C ARG A 419 -6.35 -6.41 23.83
N GLN A 420 -7.49 -6.73 24.44
CA GLN A 420 -8.80 -6.32 23.99
C GLN A 420 -9.03 -4.82 24.16
N VAL A 421 -8.64 -4.26 25.31
CA VAL A 421 -8.78 -2.81 25.59
C VAL A 421 -7.91 -1.99 24.64
N VAL A 422 -6.68 -2.42 24.37
CA VAL A 422 -5.79 -1.76 23.39
C VAL A 422 -6.41 -1.79 21.99
N TYR A 423 -7.05 -2.91 21.61
CA TYR A 423 -7.77 -3.01 20.35
C TYR A 423 -8.99 -2.05 20.28
N ASP A 424 -9.75 -1.92 21.37
CA ASP A 424 -10.90 -1.01 21.42
C ASP A 424 -10.48 0.46 21.49
N VAL A 425 -9.30 0.77 22.05
CA VAL A 425 -8.67 2.10 21.97
C VAL A 425 -8.27 2.44 20.52
N ASP A 426 -7.84 1.46 19.73
CA ASP A 426 -7.67 1.63 18.28
C ASP A 426 -8.95 2.20 17.64
N CYS A 427 -10.12 1.68 18.01
CA CYS A 427 -11.40 2.17 17.51
C CYS A 427 -11.74 3.60 17.98
N VAL A 428 -11.22 4.06 19.11
CA VAL A 428 -11.41 5.46 19.58
C VAL A 428 -10.66 6.46 18.71
N ILE A 429 -9.49 6.08 18.20
CA ILE A 429 -8.69 6.95 17.32
C ILE A 429 -9.36 7.08 15.94
N LEU A 430 -10.20 6.11 15.57
CA LEU A 430 -10.89 6.00 14.30
C LEU A 430 -12.25 6.72 14.23
N ALA A 431 -12.85 6.95 15.36
CA ALA A 431 -14.17 7.59 15.49
C ALA A 431 -14.07 9.11 15.63
#